data_db08a135bb1df47e00db51e809ad652b
#
_entry.id   db08a135bb1df47e00db51e809ad652b
#
_cell.length_a   1.000
_cell.length_b   1.000
_cell.length_c   1.000
_cell.angle_alpha   90.00
_cell.angle_beta   90.00
_cell.angle_gamma   90.00
#
_symmetry.space_group_name_H-M   'P 1'
#
loop_
_entity.id
_entity.type
_entity.pdbx_description
1 polymer ?
#
loop_
_entity_poly.entity_id
_entity_poly.type
_entity_poly.pdbx_seq_one_letter_code
_entity_poly.pdbx_strand_id
1 'polypeptide(L)'
;MAELAVTAVGADRPGIVAAVAEVLRERGGNVEDSAMTILGGHFAIVLIVASEDEPDDLRDALLAATSQLGLTVSVSRADGSRGAIEPTHLLSVYGADQPGILAGVSRALADVGANVTDLETRVLGADTEPVYAMVVEVVCEAGDALAAGLDTVCEQLGVDHTLRTIDAQTY
;
A
#
# COMPACT_ATOMS: atom_id res chain seq x y z
N MET A 1 -4.82 -21.93 15.21
CA MET A 1 -5.26 -20.95 14.20
C MET A 1 -4.03 -20.50 13.43
N ALA A 2 -4.10 -20.46 12.12
CA ALA A 2 -3.04 -19.91 11.26
C ALA A 2 -3.40 -18.46 10.90
N GLU A 3 -2.40 -17.63 10.66
CA GLU A 3 -2.60 -16.32 10.08
C GLU A 3 -2.74 -16.44 8.56
N LEU A 4 -3.80 -15.85 8.02
CA LEU A 4 -4.08 -15.80 6.59
C LEU A 4 -4.09 -14.34 6.12
N ALA A 5 -3.42 -14.07 5.00
CA ALA A 5 -3.53 -12.81 4.29
C ALA A 5 -4.65 -12.92 3.25
N VAL A 6 -5.70 -12.14 3.42
CA VAL A 6 -6.85 -12.04 2.52
C VAL A 6 -6.76 -10.74 1.76
N THR A 7 -6.84 -10.78 0.43
CA THR A 7 -6.93 -9.60 -0.42
C THR A 7 -8.19 -9.66 -1.27
N ALA A 8 -8.89 -8.53 -1.41
CA ALA A 8 -10.03 -8.43 -2.31
C ALA A 8 -9.95 -7.11 -3.09
N VAL A 9 -10.11 -7.18 -4.41
CA VAL A 9 -10.01 -6.04 -5.32
C VAL A 9 -11.16 -6.07 -6.32
N GLY A 10 -11.75 -4.91 -6.61
CA GLY A 10 -12.81 -4.78 -7.61
C GLY A 10 -13.33 -3.36 -7.76
N ALA A 11 -14.44 -3.18 -8.48
CA ALA A 11 -15.11 -1.89 -8.54
C ALA A 11 -15.70 -1.55 -7.16
N ASP A 12 -15.53 -0.29 -6.72
CA ASP A 12 -16.08 0.16 -5.44
C ASP A 12 -17.62 0.12 -5.43
N ARG A 13 -18.17 -0.51 -4.39
CA ARG A 13 -19.61 -0.61 -4.17
C ARG A 13 -19.93 -0.68 -2.68
N PRO A 14 -21.05 -0.11 -2.25
CA PRO A 14 -21.56 -0.29 -0.88
C PRO A 14 -21.74 -1.79 -0.54
N GLY A 15 -21.35 -2.16 0.68
CA GLY A 15 -21.55 -3.51 1.20
C GLY A 15 -20.38 -4.49 1.02
N ILE A 16 -19.31 -4.13 0.29
CA ILE A 16 -18.16 -5.01 0.09
C ILE A 16 -17.55 -5.42 1.43
N VAL A 17 -17.20 -4.47 2.27
CA VAL A 17 -16.57 -4.76 3.57
C VAL A 17 -17.49 -5.59 4.46
N ALA A 18 -18.80 -5.30 4.44
CA ALA A 18 -19.79 -6.07 5.22
C ALA A 18 -19.87 -7.52 4.74
N ALA A 19 -19.90 -7.75 3.42
CA ALA A 19 -19.95 -9.10 2.86
C ALA A 19 -18.70 -9.92 3.20
N VAL A 20 -17.52 -9.31 3.10
CA VAL A 20 -16.26 -9.96 3.47
C VAL A 20 -16.23 -10.28 4.97
N ALA A 21 -16.55 -9.30 5.82
CA ALA A 21 -16.54 -9.47 7.27
C ALA A 21 -17.53 -10.52 7.75
N GLU A 22 -18.71 -10.62 7.13
CA GLU A 22 -19.73 -11.62 7.48
C GLU A 22 -19.24 -13.04 7.19
N VAL A 23 -18.59 -13.28 6.05
CA VAL A 23 -17.99 -14.60 5.75
C VAL A 23 -16.92 -14.94 6.78
N LEU A 24 -16.02 -14.01 7.13
CA LEU A 24 -15.00 -14.26 8.13
C LEU A 24 -15.63 -14.60 9.48
N ARG A 25 -16.65 -13.85 9.92
CA ARG A 25 -17.39 -14.11 11.16
C ARG A 25 -18.05 -15.50 11.16
N GLU A 26 -18.74 -15.88 10.08
CA GLU A 26 -19.43 -17.17 9.96
C GLU A 26 -18.47 -18.36 10.00
N ARG A 27 -17.25 -18.16 9.52
CA ARG A 27 -16.19 -19.17 9.52
C ARG A 27 -15.30 -19.13 10.76
N GLY A 28 -15.65 -18.30 11.75
CA GLY A 28 -14.88 -18.18 13.00
C GLY A 28 -13.52 -17.49 12.84
N GLY A 29 -13.30 -16.78 11.73
CA GLY A 29 -12.11 -15.98 11.50
C GLY A 29 -12.13 -14.69 12.31
N ASN A 30 -10.97 -14.29 12.85
CA ASN A 30 -10.78 -13.04 13.56
C ASN A 30 -9.84 -12.12 12.76
N VAL A 31 -10.29 -10.92 12.45
CA VAL A 31 -9.46 -9.90 11.78
C VAL A 31 -8.51 -9.30 12.80
N GLU A 32 -7.21 -9.41 12.57
CA GLU A 32 -6.15 -8.89 13.43
C GLU A 32 -5.62 -7.55 12.92
N ASP A 33 -5.54 -7.40 11.59
CA ASP A 33 -5.11 -6.16 10.96
C ASP A 33 -5.82 -5.97 9.62
N SER A 34 -5.98 -4.72 9.19
CA SER A 34 -6.64 -4.42 7.92
C SER A 34 -6.22 -3.07 7.35
N ALA A 35 -6.07 -3.02 6.04
CA ALA A 35 -5.90 -1.79 5.28
C ALA A 35 -6.78 -1.82 4.03
N MET A 36 -7.41 -0.69 3.71
CA MET A 36 -8.19 -0.56 2.49
C MET A 36 -7.95 0.78 1.80
N THR A 37 -8.16 0.79 0.51
CA THR A 37 -8.12 2.02 -0.27
C THR A 37 -9.20 2.01 -1.36
N ILE A 38 -9.63 3.22 -1.77
CA ILE A 38 -10.44 3.43 -2.96
C ILE A 38 -9.67 4.39 -3.86
N LEU A 39 -9.30 3.92 -5.04
CA LEU A 39 -8.54 4.72 -6.00
C LEU A 39 -9.21 4.66 -7.38
N GLY A 40 -9.63 5.80 -7.92
CA GLY A 40 -10.26 5.87 -9.23
C GLY A 40 -11.52 5.01 -9.37
N GLY A 41 -12.30 4.82 -8.30
CA GLY A 41 -13.48 3.96 -8.28
C GLY A 41 -13.18 2.46 -8.15
N HIS A 42 -11.91 2.12 -7.88
CA HIS A 42 -11.48 0.75 -7.56
C HIS A 42 -11.24 0.61 -6.07
N PHE A 43 -11.84 -0.42 -5.50
CA PHE A 43 -11.69 -0.83 -4.10
C PHE A 43 -10.58 -1.86 -4.00
N ALA A 44 -9.74 -1.76 -2.99
CA ALA A 44 -8.79 -2.79 -2.60
C ALA A 44 -8.73 -2.88 -1.08
N ILE A 45 -8.70 -4.11 -0.54
CA ILE A 45 -8.52 -4.37 0.88
C ILE A 45 -7.52 -5.50 1.08
N VAL A 46 -6.70 -5.37 2.11
CA VAL A 46 -5.84 -6.43 2.64
C VAL A 46 -6.23 -6.63 4.10
N LEU A 47 -6.40 -7.88 4.50
CA LEU A 47 -6.75 -8.28 5.87
C LEU A 47 -5.76 -9.35 6.35
N ILE A 48 -5.34 -9.26 7.58
CA ILE A 48 -4.67 -10.34 8.30
C ILE A 48 -5.73 -10.98 9.20
N VAL A 49 -5.94 -12.28 9.03
CA VAL A 49 -7.04 -13.02 9.68
C VAL A 49 -6.49 -14.25 10.37
N ALA A 50 -6.73 -14.36 11.67
CA ALA A 50 -6.54 -15.62 12.39
C ALA A 50 -7.70 -16.56 12.06
N SER A 51 -7.43 -17.73 11.45
CA SER A 51 -8.44 -18.72 11.04
C SER A 51 -7.94 -20.14 11.22
N GLU A 52 -8.88 -21.08 11.30
CA GLU A 52 -8.62 -22.51 11.23
C GLU A 52 -8.85 -23.08 9.82
N ASP A 53 -9.40 -22.27 8.92
CA ASP A 53 -9.62 -22.66 7.53
C ASP A 53 -8.31 -22.84 6.76
N GLU A 54 -8.35 -23.72 5.77
CA GLU A 54 -7.33 -23.71 4.73
C GLU A 54 -7.56 -22.54 3.77
N PRO A 55 -6.47 -21.93 3.21
CA PRO A 55 -6.58 -20.76 2.33
C PRO A 55 -7.58 -20.91 1.19
N ASP A 56 -7.61 -22.09 0.54
CA ASP A 56 -8.51 -22.35 -0.58
C ASP A 56 -9.98 -22.38 -0.16
N ASP A 57 -10.28 -22.97 1.01
CA ASP A 57 -11.65 -23.05 1.52
C ASP A 57 -12.21 -21.68 1.89
N LEU A 58 -11.38 -20.84 2.52
CA LEU A 58 -11.76 -19.47 2.84
C LEU A 58 -11.93 -18.62 1.57
N ARG A 59 -11.01 -18.75 0.60
CA ARG A 59 -11.11 -18.06 -0.69
C ARG A 59 -12.42 -18.41 -1.40
N ASP A 60 -12.76 -19.69 -1.49
CA ASP A 60 -13.96 -20.15 -2.20
C ASP A 60 -15.24 -19.65 -1.52
N ALA A 61 -15.27 -19.61 -0.19
CA ALA A 61 -16.38 -19.02 0.56
C ALA A 61 -16.53 -17.50 0.30
N LEU A 62 -15.42 -16.77 0.31
CA LEU A 62 -15.41 -15.35 0.00
C LEU A 62 -15.86 -15.07 -1.44
N LEU A 63 -15.38 -15.84 -2.42
CA LEU A 63 -15.82 -15.72 -3.82
C LEU A 63 -17.30 -16.00 -3.99
N ALA A 64 -17.83 -17.00 -3.33
CA ALA A 64 -19.26 -17.31 -3.38
C ALA A 64 -20.12 -16.16 -2.83
N ALA A 65 -19.77 -15.63 -1.67
CA ALA A 65 -20.51 -14.54 -1.02
C ALA A 65 -20.39 -13.20 -1.76
N THR A 66 -19.25 -12.96 -2.41
CA THR A 66 -18.99 -11.70 -3.14
C THR A 66 -19.22 -11.81 -4.65
N SER A 67 -19.82 -12.91 -5.13
CA SER A 67 -20.04 -13.17 -6.56
C SER A 67 -20.80 -12.05 -7.29
N GLN A 68 -21.79 -11.44 -6.63
CA GLN A 68 -22.57 -10.31 -7.17
C GLN A 68 -21.80 -8.97 -7.14
N LEU A 69 -20.71 -8.90 -6.39
CA LEU A 69 -19.88 -7.71 -6.25
C LEU A 69 -18.74 -7.67 -7.26
N GLY A 70 -18.44 -8.80 -7.93
CA GLY A 70 -17.43 -8.89 -8.96
C GLY A 70 -16.00 -8.68 -8.44
N LEU A 71 -15.71 -9.17 -7.23
CA LEU A 71 -14.39 -9.07 -6.64
C LEU A 71 -13.46 -10.18 -7.10
N THR A 72 -12.20 -9.84 -7.26
CA THR A 72 -11.09 -10.80 -7.28
C THR A 72 -10.60 -10.98 -5.84
N VAL A 73 -10.59 -12.22 -5.36
CA VAL A 73 -10.17 -12.56 -4.00
C VAL A 73 -8.96 -13.49 -4.05
N SER A 74 -7.97 -13.22 -3.21
CA SER A 74 -6.84 -14.11 -2.97
C SER A 74 -6.69 -14.34 -1.47
N VAL A 75 -6.37 -15.57 -1.10
CA VAL A 75 -6.06 -15.96 0.28
C VAL A 75 -4.78 -16.76 0.28
N SER A 76 -3.86 -16.42 1.16
CA SER A 76 -2.59 -17.12 1.34
C SER A 76 -2.25 -17.20 2.83
N ARG A 77 -1.35 -18.11 3.20
CA ARG A 77 -0.80 -18.12 4.55
C ARG A 77 0.07 -16.86 4.72
N ALA A 78 -0.12 -16.16 5.83
CA ALA A 78 0.78 -15.08 6.21
C ALA A 78 2.03 -15.68 6.84
N ASP A 79 3.21 -15.32 6.34
CA ASP A 79 4.51 -15.78 6.86
C ASP A 79 4.91 -14.97 8.11
N GLY A 80 4.15 -15.15 9.20
CA GLY A 80 4.45 -14.57 10.51
C GLY A 80 4.31 -13.04 10.56
N SER A 81 3.79 -12.55 11.64
CA SER A 81 3.66 -11.12 11.90
C SER A 81 5.04 -10.45 11.91
N ARG A 82 5.43 -9.82 10.83
CA ARG A 82 6.30 -8.67 10.95
C ARG A 82 5.43 -7.60 11.60
N GLY A 83 5.76 -7.24 12.84
CA GLY A 83 5.09 -6.12 13.52
C GLY A 83 5.05 -4.90 12.59
N ALA A 84 4.14 -3.98 12.83
CA ALA A 84 4.03 -2.76 12.04
C ALA A 84 5.43 -2.17 11.84
N ILE A 85 5.84 -2.04 10.58
CA ILE A 85 7.13 -1.47 10.23
C ILE A 85 6.96 0.04 10.31
N GLU A 86 7.54 0.66 11.35
CA GLU A 86 7.48 2.12 11.52
C GLU A 86 8.40 2.79 10.50
N PRO A 87 7.90 3.76 9.72
CA PRO A 87 8.72 4.49 8.75
C PRO A 87 9.76 5.35 9.48
N THR A 88 10.96 5.44 8.91
CA THR A 88 12.05 6.28 9.43
C THR A 88 12.18 7.60 8.69
N HIS A 89 11.67 7.68 7.46
CA HIS A 89 11.76 8.87 6.64
C HIS A 89 10.48 9.11 5.84
N LEU A 90 10.15 10.38 5.65
CA LEU A 90 9.11 10.86 4.77
C LEU A 90 9.75 11.58 3.58
N LEU A 91 9.50 11.07 2.38
CA LEU A 91 9.92 11.66 1.13
C LEU A 91 8.72 12.33 0.46
N SER A 92 8.87 13.58 0.05
CA SER A 92 7.92 14.28 -0.83
C SER A 92 8.62 14.66 -2.12
N VAL A 93 8.00 14.38 -3.27
CA VAL A 93 8.50 14.75 -4.60
C VAL A 93 7.41 15.50 -5.33
N TYR A 94 7.76 16.59 -6.01
CA TYR A 94 6.81 17.39 -6.78
C TYR A 94 7.48 18.04 -7.99
N GLY A 95 6.72 18.22 -9.06
CA GLY A 95 7.20 18.84 -10.29
C GLY A 95 6.21 18.70 -11.42
N ALA A 96 6.64 19.04 -12.66
CA ALA A 96 5.80 18.85 -13.84
C ALA A 96 5.47 17.35 -14.02
N ASP A 97 4.21 17.04 -14.34
CA ASP A 97 3.80 15.67 -14.58
C ASP A 97 4.47 15.11 -15.84
N GLN A 98 5.22 14.04 -15.69
CA GLN A 98 5.92 13.36 -16.77
C GLN A 98 6.13 11.86 -16.46
N PRO A 99 6.20 11.01 -17.49
CA PRO A 99 6.53 9.61 -17.30
C PRO A 99 7.90 9.39 -16.66
N GLY A 100 7.99 8.44 -15.73
CA GLY A 100 9.26 7.99 -15.17
C GLY A 100 9.59 8.50 -13.77
N ILE A 101 8.86 9.48 -13.21
CA ILE A 101 9.12 10.01 -11.86
C ILE A 101 9.04 8.88 -10.83
N LEU A 102 7.93 8.16 -10.77
CA LEU A 102 7.76 7.05 -9.84
C LEU A 102 8.84 5.97 -10.03
N ALA A 103 9.15 5.61 -11.26
CA ALA A 103 10.14 4.59 -11.55
C ALA A 103 11.56 5.00 -11.13
N GLY A 104 11.96 6.24 -11.43
CA GLY A 104 13.27 6.77 -11.07
C GLY A 104 13.46 6.86 -9.56
N VAL A 105 12.49 7.43 -8.87
CA VAL A 105 12.53 7.55 -7.39
C VAL A 105 12.51 6.18 -6.72
N SER A 106 11.63 5.26 -7.15
CA SER A 106 11.58 3.91 -6.59
C SER A 106 12.87 3.14 -6.81
N ARG A 107 13.57 3.37 -7.92
CA ARG A 107 14.88 2.77 -8.18
C ARG A 107 15.93 3.31 -7.20
N ALA A 108 15.98 4.62 -6.99
CA ALA A 108 16.89 5.21 -6.02
C ALA A 108 16.67 4.69 -4.60
N LEU A 109 15.41 4.51 -4.19
CA LEU A 109 15.05 3.86 -2.92
C LEU A 109 15.58 2.42 -2.85
N ALA A 110 15.35 1.63 -3.89
CA ALA A 110 15.77 0.23 -3.94
C ALA A 110 17.30 0.06 -3.93
N ASP A 111 18.03 0.93 -4.62
CA ASP A 111 19.50 0.86 -4.72
C ASP A 111 20.21 1.04 -3.37
N VAL A 112 19.57 1.68 -2.40
CA VAL A 112 20.07 1.82 -1.01
C VAL A 112 19.38 0.88 -0.03
N GLY A 113 18.54 -0.04 -0.51
CA GLY A 113 17.82 -1.01 0.32
C GLY A 113 16.70 -0.39 1.17
N ALA A 114 16.21 0.79 0.80
CA ALA A 114 15.06 1.41 1.46
C ALA A 114 13.78 0.62 1.16
N ASN A 115 12.99 0.32 2.20
CA ASN A 115 11.70 -0.31 2.07
C ASN A 115 10.58 0.75 2.11
N VAL A 116 9.71 0.74 1.09
CA VAL A 116 8.53 1.63 1.03
C VAL A 116 7.43 1.02 1.91
N THR A 117 6.92 1.79 2.86
CA THR A 117 5.83 1.39 3.76
C THR A 117 4.50 2.01 3.38
N ASP A 118 4.52 3.22 2.79
CA ASP A 118 3.33 3.86 2.22
C ASP A 118 3.70 4.70 0.99
N LEU A 119 2.77 4.83 0.04
CA LEU A 119 2.95 5.58 -1.20
C LEU A 119 1.64 6.22 -1.64
N GLU A 120 1.62 7.53 -1.73
CA GLU A 120 0.55 8.28 -2.37
C GLU A 120 1.09 9.13 -3.53
N THR A 121 0.34 9.13 -4.65
CA THR A 121 0.62 10.01 -5.79
C THR A 121 -0.63 10.75 -6.23
N ARG A 122 -0.49 12.01 -6.61
CA ARG A 122 -1.59 12.83 -7.13
C ARG A 122 -1.10 13.74 -8.24
N VAL A 123 -1.94 13.95 -9.25
CA VAL A 123 -1.75 15.00 -10.25
C VAL A 123 -2.74 16.11 -9.91
N LEU A 124 -2.21 17.29 -9.67
CA LEU A 124 -2.94 18.50 -9.30
C LEU A 124 -2.95 19.48 -10.48
N GLY A 125 -4.01 20.28 -10.64
CA GLY A 125 -4.07 21.33 -11.64
C GLY A 125 -4.19 20.84 -13.09
N ALA A 126 -4.93 19.75 -13.34
CA ALA A 126 -5.05 19.09 -14.64
C ALA A 126 -5.48 20.02 -15.81
N ASP A 127 -6.09 21.18 -15.54
CA ASP A 127 -6.64 22.08 -16.56
C ASP A 127 -5.65 23.15 -17.06
N THR A 128 -4.49 23.31 -16.41
CA THR A 128 -3.52 24.35 -16.78
C THR A 128 -2.09 23.81 -16.88
N GLU A 129 -1.44 23.60 -15.73
CA GLU A 129 -0.11 23.03 -15.63
C GLU A 129 -0.16 21.89 -14.60
N PRO A 130 -0.27 20.65 -15.04
CA PRO A 130 -0.38 19.52 -14.12
C PRO A 130 0.90 19.38 -13.29
N VAL A 131 0.73 19.39 -11.97
CA VAL A 131 1.80 19.15 -11.01
C VAL A 131 1.65 17.75 -10.47
N TYR A 132 2.65 16.92 -10.66
CA TYR A 132 2.78 15.63 -10.01
C TYR A 132 3.27 15.84 -8.58
N ALA A 133 2.57 15.25 -7.63
CA ALA A 133 2.96 15.22 -6.24
C ALA A 133 2.98 13.75 -5.78
N MET A 134 4.07 13.35 -5.13
CA MET A 134 4.26 12.02 -4.56
C MET A 134 4.74 12.15 -3.11
N VAL A 135 4.11 11.39 -2.22
CA VAL A 135 4.52 11.25 -0.82
C VAL A 135 4.81 9.78 -0.56
N VAL A 136 5.95 9.50 0.02
CA VAL A 136 6.43 8.13 0.28
C VAL A 136 6.95 8.05 1.70
N GLU A 137 6.45 7.07 2.46
CA GLU A 137 7.04 6.68 3.72
C GLU A 137 7.99 5.51 3.52
N VAL A 138 9.18 5.59 4.09
CA VAL A 138 10.20 4.56 3.92
C VAL A 138 10.91 4.21 5.21
N VAL A 139 11.34 2.96 5.32
CA VAL A 139 12.33 2.52 6.29
C VAL A 139 13.68 2.43 5.58
N CYS A 140 14.64 3.21 6.06
CA CYS A 140 15.99 3.24 5.52
C CYS A 140 17.03 3.47 6.65
N GLU A 141 18.05 2.63 6.70
CA GLU A 141 19.18 2.80 7.63
C GLU A 141 20.27 3.70 7.06
N ALA A 142 20.36 3.83 5.73
CA ALA A 142 21.37 4.58 5.00
C ALA A 142 20.87 5.95 4.53
N GLY A 143 20.35 6.78 5.45
CA GLY A 143 19.70 8.06 5.14
C GLY A 143 20.54 9.02 4.30
N ASP A 144 21.86 9.13 4.54
CA ASP A 144 22.75 9.99 3.76
C ASP A 144 22.91 9.51 2.31
N ALA A 145 23.04 8.16 2.11
CA ALA A 145 23.11 7.59 0.77
C ALA A 145 21.77 7.74 0.03
N LEU A 146 20.66 7.62 0.75
CA LEU A 146 19.33 7.87 0.21
C LEU A 146 19.19 9.32 -0.27
N ALA A 147 19.59 10.30 0.55
CA ALA A 147 19.54 11.71 0.19
C ALA A 147 20.35 11.99 -1.09
N ALA A 148 21.59 11.51 -1.16
CA ALA A 148 22.45 11.69 -2.35
C ALA A 148 21.88 11.04 -3.62
N GLY A 149 21.27 9.84 -3.48
CA GLY A 149 20.60 9.15 -4.60
C GLY A 149 19.38 9.91 -5.10
N LEU A 150 18.59 10.46 -4.19
CA LEU A 150 17.42 11.28 -4.51
C LEU A 150 17.80 12.61 -5.16
N ASP A 151 18.85 13.31 -4.65
CA ASP A 151 19.38 14.52 -5.28
C ASP A 151 19.70 14.27 -6.76
N THR A 152 20.41 13.18 -7.04
CA THR A 152 20.83 12.82 -8.39
C THR A 152 19.64 12.53 -9.32
N VAL A 153 18.71 11.69 -8.87
CA VAL A 153 17.58 11.27 -9.71
C VAL A 153 16.56 12.39 -9.91
N CYS A 154 16.28 13.19 -8.88
CA CYS A 154 15.34 14.31 -8.98
C CYS A 154 15.86 15.41 -9.86
N GLU A 155 17.18 15.72 -9.81
CA GLU A 155 17.82 16.65 -10.75
C GLU A 155 17.70 16.18 -12.20
N GLN A 156 17.94 14.89 -12.47
CA GLN A 156 17.78 14.30 -13.81
C GLN A 156 16.34 14.35 -14.34
N LEU A 157 15.37 14.19 -13.44
CA LEU A 157 13.95 14.23 -13.76
C LEU A 157 13.39 15.67 -13.75
N GLY A 158 14.15 16.67 -13.31
CA GLY A 158 13.68 18.06 -13.21
C GLY A 158 12.53 18.22 -12.22
N VAL A 159 12.54 17.47 -11.12
CA VAL A 159 11.56 17.54 -10.05
C VAL A 159 12.23 17.94 -8.74
N ASP A 160 11.47 18.58 -7.86
CA ASP A 160 11.93 18.92 -6.51
C ASP A 160 11.60 17.79 -5.53
N HIS A 161 12.39 17.65 -4.47
CA HIS A 161 12.10 16.70 -3.40
C HIS A 161 12.47 17.23 -2.02
N THR A 162 11.90 16.64 -1.01
CA THR A 162 12.22 16.86 0.39
C THR A 162 12.24 15.52 1.11
N LEU A 163 13.36 15.21 1.77
CA LEU A 163 13.49 14.04 2.63
C LEU A 163 13.54 14.51 4.09
N ARG A 164 12.70 13.94 4.94
CA ARG A 164 12.65 14.24 6.38
C ARG A 164 12.74 12.96 7.17
N THR A 165 13.52 12.97 8.24
CA THR A 165 13.52 11.89 9.24
C THR A 165 12.24 11.98 10.07
N ILE A 166 11.61 10.85 10.33
CA ILE A 166 10.47 10.73 11.25
C ILE A 166 11.03 10.32 12.59
N ASP A 167 10.90 11.18 13.60
CA ASP A 167 11.29 10.84 14.98
C ASP A 167 10.18 9.96 15.59
N ALA A 168 10.55 8.77 16.04
CA ALA A 168 9.65 7.77 16.65
C ALA A 168 9.02 8.21 18.01
N GLN A 169 9.08 9.49 18.38
CA GLN A 169 8.64 9.99 19.69
C GLN A 169 7.40 10.90 19.66
N THR A 170 6.61 10.90 18.60
CA THR A 170 5.47 11.84 18.52
C THR A 170 4.12 11.12 18.30
N TYR A 171 3.83 10.06 19.07
CA TYR A 171 2.45 9.56 19.22
C TYR A 171 2.21 9.10 20.64
#